data_61581b7c47aa84143ebf38418b9a27e9
#
_entry.id   61581b7c47aa84143ebf38418b9a27e9
#
_cell.length_a   1.000
_cell.length_b   1.000
_cell.length_c   1.000
_cell.angle_alpha   90.00
_cell.angle_beta   90.00
_cell.angle_gamma   90.00
#
_symmetry.space_group_name_H-M   'P 1'
#
loop_
_entity.id
_entity.type
_entity.pdbx_description
1 polymer ?
#
loop_
_entity_poly.entity_id
_entity_poly.type
_entity_poly.pdbx_seq_one_letter_code
_entity_poly.pdbx_strand_id
1 'polypeptide(L)'
;MATSGTTTFNLDIADVIEEAMSMLGGEQSLGFEPLEARRTLNLLLIDWMNRGILLWKQNIATLDITSGTAKYTLPTSLIDITELVHRTVSGSTDTDLALSRITMEAYQRITNKTQTGRPTQYAVNRLRDAAELYLWPTPDATTTGGTPLLSYFSFNKVEDITKSNQDADIPFRFLPCLSTGLAYKMSIKRPGITSERASMLKQMYEEELTSAMYADKERASLLIKPSFRL
;
A
#
# COMPACT_ATOMS: atom_id res chain seq x y z
N MET A 1 -4.42 -38.31 -14.36
CA MET A 1 -5.15 -37.57 -13.30
C MET A 1 -5.32 -36.15 -13.77
N ALA A 2 -6.52 -35.59 -13.71
CA ALA A 2 -6.77 -34.19 -14.06
C ALA A 2 -6.40 -33.30 -12.87
N THR A 3 -5.76 -32.14 -13.12
CA THR A 3 -5.53 -31.11 -12.13
C THR A 3 -6.83 -30.31 -11.91
N SER A 4 -6.95 -29.56 -10.80
CA SER A 4 -8.15 -28.77 -10.48
C SER A 4 -8.48 -27.71 -11.54
N GLY A 5 -7.49 -27.31 -12.33
CA GLY A 5 -7.63 -26.21 -13.31
C GLY A 5 -7.73 -24.81 -12.70
N THR A 6 -7.62 -24.68 -11.37
CA THR A 6 -7.63 -23.40 -10.65
C THR A 6 -6.25 -23.07 -10.07
N THR A 7 -5.91 -21.80 -9.98
CA THR A 7 -4.65 -21.29 -9.44
C THR A 7 -4.87 -20.19 -8.39
N THR A 8 -6.11 -20.05 -7.90
CA THR A 8 -6.49 -18.92 -7.05
C THR A 8 -6.00 -19.04 -5.61
N PHE A 9 -5.80 -20.27 -5.09
CA PHE A 9 -5.33 -20.53 -3.73
C PHE A 9 -6.04 -19.66 -2.67
N ASN A 10 -7.36 -19.44 -2.82
CA ASN A 10 -8.10 -18.61 -1.90
C ASN A 10 -8.26 -19.35 -0.57
N LEU A 11 -7.84 -18.68 0.50
CA LEU A 11 -8.17 -19.00 1.88
C LEU A 11 -8.97 -17.83 2.42
N ASP A 12 -10.18 -18.08 2.93
CA ASP A 12 -10.90 -17.04 3.64
C ASP A 12 -10.26 -16.80 5.03
N ILE A 13 -10.69 -15.73 5.66
CA ILE A 13 -10.15 -15.36 6.98
C ILE A 13 -10.46 -16.41 8.05
N ALA A 14 -11.56 -17.16 7.90
CA ALA A 14 -11.90 -18.23 8.83
C ALA A 14 -10.88 -19.37 8.71
N ASP A 15 -10.49 -19.76 7.50
CA ASP A 15 -9.47 -20.79 7.25
C ASP A 15 -8.11 -20.36 7.80
N VAL A 16 -7.72 -19.09 7.60
CA VAL A 16 -6.46 -18.54 8.16
C VAL A 16 -6.46 -18.57 9.68
N ILE A 17 -7.60 -18.25 10.31
CA ILE A 17 -7.74 -18.30 11.78
C ILE A 17 -7.67 -19.74 12.25
N GLU A 18 -8.36 -20.67 11.59
CA GLU A 18 -8.36 -22.10 11.95
C GLU A 18 -6.95 -22.68 11.88
N GLU A 19 -6.22 -22.41 10.80
CA GLU A 19 -4.82 -22.84 10.65
C GLU A 19 -3.93 -22.27 11.76
N ALA A 20 -4.04 -20.98 12.06
CA ALA A 20 -3.28 -20.36 13.13
C ALA A 20 -3.59 -20.97 14.51
N MET A 21 -4.87 -21.30 14.78
CA MET A 21 -5.28 -21.95 16.03
C MET A 21 -4.76 -23.38 16.12
N SER A 22 -4.77 -24.13 15.02
CA SER A 22 -4.15 -25.45 14.94
C SER A 22 -2.67 -25.41 15.30
N MET A 23 -1.94 -24.41 14.79
CA MET A 23 -0.52 -24.20 15.15
C MET A 23 -0.31 -23.91 16.64
N LEU A 24 -1.29 -23.36 17.34
CA LEU A 24 -1.24 -23.10 18.77
C LEU A 24 -1.52 -24.36 19.63
N GLY A 25 -2.06 -25.44 19.02
CA GLY A 25 -2.38 -26.68 19.71
C GLY A 25 -3.57 -26.58 20.65
N GLY A 26 -4.48 -25.61 20.40
CA GLY A 26 -5.70 -25.44 21.17
C GLY A 26 -6.91 -25.96 20.40
N GLU A 27 -7.85 -26.62 21.10
CA GLU A 27 -9.20 -26.80 20.54
C GLU A 27 -9.85 -25.45 20.35
N GLN A 28 -10.63 -25.31 19.28
CA GLN A 28 -11.38 -24.09 19.00
C GLN A 28 -12.31 -23.75 20.16
N SER A 29 -11.98 -22.73 20.93
CA SER A 29 -12.82 -22.22 21.99
C SER A 29 -13.83 -21.24 21.42
N LEU A 30 -15.09 -21.48 21.74
CA LEU A 30 -16.26 -20.86 21.17
C LEU A 30 -16.34 -19.33 21.39
N GLY A 31 -16.36 -18.55 20.33
CA GLY A 31 -17.00 -17.23 20.27
C GLY A 31 -16.11 -15.98 20.43
N PHE A 32 -15.20 -15.89 21.39
CA PHE A 32 -14.33 -14.71 21.60
C PHE A 32 -13.07 -14.71 20.73
N GLU A 33 -12.56 -15.86 20.41
CA GLU A 33 -11.30 -16.04 19.67
C GLU A 33 -11.32 -15.49 18.24
N PRO A 34 -12.39 -15.66 17.44
CA PRO A 34 -12.42 -15.10 16.09
C PRO A 34 -12.37 -13.58 16.05
N LEU A 35 -12.96 -12.89 17.03
CA LEU A 35 -12.93 -11.44 17.13
C LEU A 35 -11.53 -10.93 17.50
N GLU A 36 -10.88 -11.61 18.44
CA GLU A 36 -9.52 -11.29 18.84
C GLU A 36 -8.53 -11.58 17.71
N ALA A 37 -8.68 -12.71 17.03
CA ALA A 37 -7.87 -13.09 15.88
C ALA A 37 -7.96 -12.06 14.75
N ARG A 38 -9.18 -11.59 14.39
CA ARG A 38 -9.37 -10.54 13.39
C ARG A 38 -8.71 -9.22 13.76
N ARG A 39 -8.82 -8.80 15.02
CA ARG A 39 -8.10 -7.59 15.49
C ARG A 39 -6.59 -7.76 15.36
N THR A 40 -6.09 -8.95 15.70
CA THR A 40 -4.67 -9.26 15.60
C THR A 40 -4.21 -9.31 14.14
N LEU A 41 -5.02 -9.85 13.23
CA LEU A 41 -4.75 -9.81 11.78
C LEU A 41 -4.68 -8.38 11.26
N ASN A 42 -5.63 -7.52 11.59
CA ASN A 42 -5.59 -6.10 11.19
C ASN A 42 -4.33 -5.41 11.71
N LEU A 43 -3.91 -5.67 12.94
CA LEU A 43 -2.66 -5.14 13.48
C LEU A 43 -1.42 -5.71 12.77
N LEU A 44 -1.46 -6.96 12.33
CA LEU A 44 -0.40 -7.58 11.55
C LEU A 44 -0.30 -6.94 10.15
N LEU A 45 -1.42 -6.69 9.48
CA LEU A 45 -1.45 -5.98 8.19
C LEU A 45 -0.92 -4.55 8.32
N ILE A 46 -1.25 -3.84 9.41
CA ILE A 46 -0.68 -2.52 9.71
C ILE A 46 0.85 -2.61 9.91
N ASP A 47 1.33 -3.63 10.60
CA ASP A 47 2.77 -3.85 10.78
C ASP A 47 3.47 -4.06 9.42
N TRP A 48 2.88 -4.82 8.50
CA TRP A 48 3.39 -4.99 7.15
C TRP A 48 3.39 -3.67 6.35
N MET A 49 2.32 -2.89 6.43
CA MET A 49 2.26 -1.56 5.82
C MET A 49 3.38 -0.64 6.34
N ASN A 50 3.63 -0.66 7.66
CA ASN A 50 4.70 0.13 8.28
C ASN A 50 6.11 -0.33 7.87
N ARG A 51 6.28 -1.62 7.54
CA ARG A 51 7.53 -2.16 6.97
C ARG A 51 7.70 -1.88 5.48
N GLY A 52 6.71 -1.28 4.83
CA GLY A 52 6.75 -1.00 3.39
C GLY A 52 6.48 -2.22 2.50
N ILE A 53 5.87 -3.26 3.04
CA ILE A 53 5.51 -4.47 2.30
C ILE A 53 4.17 -4.22 1.61
N LEU A 54 4.20 -3.51 0.45
CA LEU A 54 2.99 -3.01 -0.22
C LEU A 54 3.10 -2.99 -1.74
N LEU A 55 3.98 -3.80 -2.33
CA LEU A 55 4.18 -3.74 -3.79
C LEU A 55 2.88 -4.02 -4.58
N TRP A 56 2.02 -4.89 -4.07
CA TRP A 56 0.72 -5.18 -4.71
C TRP A 56 -0.33 -4.08 -4.55
N LYS A 57 -0.10 -3.10 -3.67
CA LYS A 57 -1.00 -1.93 -3.46
C LYS A 57 -0.51 -0.69 -4.19
N GLN A 58 0.48 -0.84 -5.05
CA GLN A 58 0.94 0.21 -5.93
C GLN A 58 0.12 0.20 -7.22
N ASN A 59 -0.40 1.33 -7.61
CA ASN A 59 -1.13 1.47 -8.86
C ASN A 59 -0.95 2.86 -9.48
N ILE A 60 -1.24 2.93 -10.78
CA ILE A 60 -1.34 4.20 -11.50
C ILE A 60 -2.78 4.66 -11.41
N ALA A 61 -2.98 5.87 -10.92
CA ALA A 61 -4.28 6.52 -10.85
C ALA A 61 -4.22 7.89 -11.51
N THR A 62 -5.38 8.43 -11.84
CA THR A 62 -5.52 9.74 -12.50
C THR A 62 -6.35 10.67 -11.65
N LEU A 63 -6.09 11.98 -11.78
CA LEU A 63 -6.83 13.04 -11.12
C LEU A 63 -7.02 14.18 -12.10
N ASP A 64 -8.26 14.59 -12.31
CA ASP A 64 -8.59 15.73 -13.12
C ASP A 64 -8.20 17.03 -12.42
N ILE A 65 -7.56 17.95 -13.14
CA ILE A 65 -7.18 19.25 -12.61
C ILE A 65 -8.11 20.35 -13.12
N THR A 66 -8.38 21.30 -12.24
CA THR A 66 -9.24 22.45 -12.52
C THR A 66 -8.43 23.73 -12.47
N SER A 67 -8.65 24.63 -13.43
CA SER A 67 -8.03 25.96 -13.45
C SER A 67 -8.30 26.72 -12.16
N GLY A 68 -7.28 27.36 -11.62
CA GLY A 68 -7.35 28.12 -10.38
C GLY A 68 -7.30 27.28 -9.10
N THR A 69 -7.25 25.95 -9.20
CA THR A 69 -7.21 25.05 -8.03
C THR A 69 -5.81 24.50 -7.84
N ALA A 70 -5.17 24.87 -6.73
CA ALA A 70 -3.83 24.39 -6.37
C ALA A 70 -3.85 23.19 -5.39
N LYS A 71 -4.99 22.94 -4.74
CA LYS A 71 -5.13 21.95 -3.67
C LYS A 71 -6.18 20.92 -4.04
N TYR A 72 -5.83 19.63 -3.90
CA TYR A 72 -6.72 18.50 -4.18
C TYR A 72 -6.71 17.54 -3.01
N THR A 73 -7.87 17.01 -2.64
CA THR A 73 -7.99 15.94 -1.67
C THR A 73 -7.88 14.61 -2.41
N LEU A 74 -6.97 13.76 -1.95
CA LEU A 74 -6.71 12.44 -2.53
C LEU A 74 -7.64 11.39 -1.89
N PRO A 75 -7.81 10.21 -2.52
CA PRO A 75 -8.61 9.13 -1.95
C PRO A 75 -8.14 8.73 -0.54
N THR A 76 -9.08 8.37 0.33
CA THR A 76 -8.79 7.96 1.72
C THR A 76 -7.97 6.67 1.82
N SER A 77 -8.01 5.83 0.79
CA SER A 77 -7.19 4.63 0.66
C SER A 77 -5.73 4.92 0.36
N LEU A 78 -5.39 6.12 -0.13
CA LEU A 78 -4.04 6.48 -0.52
C LEU A 78 -3.19 6.84 0.69
N ILE A 79 -1.97 6.29 0.74
CA ILE A 79 -0.95 6.61 1.75
C ILE A 79 -0.04 7.73 1.25
N ASP A 80 0.51 7.56 0.03
CA ASP A 80 1.48 8.50 -0.55
C ASP A 80 1.52 8.38 -2.08
N ILE A 81 2.10 9.39 -2.71
CA ILE A 81 2.41 9.43 -4.15
C ILE A 81 3.92 9.36 -4.32
N THR A 82 4.40 8.44 -5.17
CA THR A 82 5.84 8.31 -5.47
C THR A 82 6.21 9.19 -6.65
N GLU A 83 5.43 9.13 -7.71
CA GLU A 83 5.65 9.90 -8.94
C GLU A 83 4.36 10.57 -9.37
N LEU A 84 4.47 11.75 -9.91
CA LEU A 84 3.37 12.54 -10.43
C LEU A 84 3.77 13.13 -11.77
N VAL A 85 2.95 12.92 -12.79
CA VAL A 85 3.13 13.49 -14.10
C VAL A 85 1.90 14.30 -14.49
N HIS A 86 2.11 15.42 -15.15
CA HIS A 86 1.07 16.16 -15.82
C HIS A 86 0.92 15.60 -17.23
N ARG A 87 -0.20 14.97 -17.49
CA ARG A 87 -0.55 14.39 -18.79
C ARG A 87 -1.37 15.36 -19.59
N THR A 88 -0.94 15.63 -20.81
CA THR A 88 -1.70 16.37 -21.79
C THR A 88 -2.12 15.43 -22.90
N VAL A 89 -3.42 15.30 -23.10
CA VAL A 89 -4.01 14.46 -24.17
C VAL A 89 -4.31 15.36 -25.36
N SER A 90 -3.68 15.08 -26.49
CA SER A 90 -3.92 15.82 -27.74
C SER A 90 -4.21 14.83 -28.88
N GLY A 91 -5.48 14.65 -29.19
CA GLY A 91 -5.93 13.65 -30.16
C GLY A 91 -5.58 12.23 -29.72
N SER A 92 -4.70 11.55 -30.47
CA SER A 92 -4.22 10.21 -30.15
C SER A 92 -2.85 10.18 -29.44
N THR A 93 -2.32 11.34 -29.05
CA THR A 93 -0.98 11.45 -28.45
C THR A 93 -1.08 11.95 -27.02
N ASP A 94 -0.56 11.17 -26.08
CA ASP A 94 -0.40 11.55 -24.69
C ASP A 94 1.04 12.05 -24.47
N THR A 95 1.18 13.21 -23.86
CA THR A 95 2.49 13.74 -23.47
C THR A 95 2.55 13.92 -21.97
N ASP A 96 3.48 13.23 -21.34
CA ASP A 96 3.69 13.23 -19.89
C ASP A 96 4.87 14.14 -19.53
N LEU A 97 4.65 15.06 -18.59
CA LEU A 97 5.69 15.87 -17.98
C LEU A 97 5.78 15.55 -16.49
N ALA A 98 6.93 15.04 -16.06
CA ALA A 98 7.16 14.73 -14.65
C ALA A 98 7.22 16.01 -13.80
N LEU A 99 6.54 16.00 -12.66
CA LEU A 99 6.60 17.05 -11.65
C LEU A 99 7.61 16.71 -10.57
N SER A 100 8.32 17.72 -10.09
CA SER A 100 9.28 17.56 -9.01
C SER A 100 8.57 17.55 -7.65
N ARG A 101 8.82 16.53 -6.83
CA ARG A 101 8.31 16.49 -5.46
C ARG A 101 9.10 17.44 -4.58
N ILE A 102 8.39 18.28 -3.81
CA ILE A 102 8.96 19.15 -2.78
C ILE A 102 8.35 18.82 -1.42
N THR A 103 9.02 19.20 -0.34
CA THR A 103 8.47 19.06 1.01
C THR A 103 7.38 20.10 1.27
N MET A 104 6.46 19.83 2.20
CA MET A 104 5.46 20.81 2.63
C MET A 104 6.11 22.10 3.18
N GLU A 105 7.27 21.96 3.81
CA GLU A 105 8.05 23.11 4.29
C GLU A 105 8.56 23.96 3.13
N ALA A 106 9.12 23.32 2.08
CA ALA A 106 9.55 24.00 0.87
C ALA A 106 8.37 24.69 0.16
N TYR A 107 7.23 24.01 0.09
CA TYR A 107 5.99 24.60 -0.44
C TYR A 107 5.57 25.85 0.36
N GLN A 108 5.66 25.82 1.70
CA GLN A 108 5.32 26.98 2.53
C GLN A 108 6.26 28.18 2.30
N ARG A 109 7.52 27.95 1.95
CA ARG A 109 8.50 28.99 1.66
C ARG A 109 8.33 29.67 0.28
N ILE A 110 7.45 29.13 -0.59
CA ILE A 110 7.16 29.76 -1.86
C ILE A 110 6.52 31.12 -1.63
N THR A 111 7.17 32.17 -2.11
CA THR A 111 6.75 33.56 -1.87
C THR A 111 5.43 33.89 -2.60
N ASN A 112 5.29 33.43 -3.84
CA ASN A 112 4.07 33.66 -4.63
C ASN A 112 3.33 32.33 -4.90
N LYS A 113 2.40 31.98 -4.01
CA LYS A 113 1.59 30.75 -4.14
C LYS A 113 0.44 30.90 -5.17
N THR A 114 0.08 32.13 -5.49
CA THR A 114 -1.01 32.45 -6.44
C THR A 114 -0.52 32.54 -7.89
N GLN A 115 0.78 32.31 -8.13
CA GLN A 115 1.30 32.23 -9.48
C GLN A 115 0.57 31.13 -10.26
N THR A 116 -0.01 31.51 -11.40
CA THR A 116 -0.71 30.60 -12.30
C THR A 116 0.20 30.14 -13.42
N GLY A 117 -0.05 28.96 -13.94
CA GLY A 117 0.70 28.38 -15.03
C GLY A 117 0.67 26.85 -15.00
N ARG A 118 1.53 26.23 -15.82
CA ARG A 118 1.69 24.80 -15.82
C ARG A 118 2.36 24.32 -14.53
N PRO A 119 1.78 23.37 -13.79
CA PRO A 119 2.41 22.81 -12.60
C PRO A 119 3.75 22.16 -12.93
N THR A 120 4.76 22.43 -12.11
CA THR A 120 6.10 21.86 -12.21
C THR A 120 6.55 21.17 -10.92
N GLN A 121 5.92 21.53 -9.82
CA GLN A 121 6.23 21.00 -8.51
C GLN A 121 4.96 20.56 -7.79
N TYR A 122 5.10 19.60 -6.90
CA TYR A 122 4.01 19.16 -6.04
C TYR A 122 4.50 18.85 -4.63
N ALA A 123 3.61 19.00 -3.66
CA ALA A 123 3.81 18.58 -2.29
C ALA A 123 2.62 17.73 -1.83
N VAL A 124 2.88 16.73 -1.01
CA VAL A 124 1.85 15.88 -0.41
C VAL A 124 1.83 16.09 1.09
N ASN A 125 0.68 16.52 1.60
CA ASN A 125 0.42 16.63 3.03
C ASN A 125 -0.33 15.39 3.49
N ARG A 126 0.33 14.54 4.29
CA ARG A 126 -0.26 13.30 4.82
C ARG A 126 -1.06 13.62 6.07
N LEU A 127 -2.36 13.70 5.92
CA LEU A 127 -3.28 13.84 7.04
C LEU A 127 -3.80 12.47 7.49
N ARG A 128 -4.43 12.43 8.65
CA ARG A 128 -4.99 11.22 9.24
C ARG A 128 -5.99 10.50 8.32
N ASP A 129 -6.92 11.25 7.75
CA ASP A 129 -8.06 10.67 7.03
C ASP A 129 -7.82 10.58 5.52
N ALA A 130 -7.33 11.66 4.92
CA ALA A 130 -7.00 11.70 3.49
C ALA A 130 -5.77 12.58 3.27
N ALA A 131 -4.90 12.19 2.33
CA ALA A 131 -3.78 13.01 1.93
C ALA A 131 -4.26 14.18 1.04
N GLU A 132 -3.54 15.28 1.10
CA GLU A 132 -3.79 16.46 0.26
C GLU A 132 -2.60 16.70 -0.67
N LEU A 133 -2.92 16.91 -1.94
CA LEU A 133 -1.95 17.24 -2.98
C LEU A 133 -1.96 18.75 -3.20
N TYR A 134 -0.80 19.37 -3.18
CA TYR A 134 -0.58 20.77 -3.50
C TYR A 134 0.25 20.88 -4.75
N LEU A 135 -0.20 21.68 -5.71
CA LEU A 135 0.48 21.94 -6.98
C LEU A 135 1.05 23.36 -7.00
N TRP A 136 2.20 23.52 -7.63
CA TRP A 136 2.76 24.85 -7.91
C TRP A 136 3.50 24.84 -9.26
N PRO A 137 3.32 25.85 -10.11
CA PRO A 137 2.27 26.90 -10.10
C PRO A 137 0.85 26.36 -10.09
N THR A 138 -0.11 27.20 -9.70
CA THR A 138 -1.54 26.86 -9.77
C THR A 138 -1.95 26.65 -11.23
N PRO A 139 -2.61 25.55 -11.59
CA PRO A 139 -3.07 25.30 -12.96
C PRO A 139 -3.89 26.47 -13.51
N ASP A 140 -3.61 26.89 -14.73
CA ASP A 140 -4.36 27.92 -15.45
C ASP A 140 -5.27 27.32 -16.55
N ALA A 141 -6.05 28.16 -17.21
CA ALA A 141 -6.96 27.73 -18.26
C ALA A 141 -6.24 27.15 -19.48
N THR A 142 -5.00 27.59 -19.76
CA THR A 142 -4.20 27.06 -20.88
C THR A 142 -3.67 25.68 -20.57
N THR A 143 -3.33 25.43 -19.33
CA THR A 143 -2.90 24.12 -18.84
C THR A 143 -4.06 23.13 -18.77
N THR A 144 -5.27 23.62 -18.48
CA THR A 144 -6.49 22.81 -18.35
C THR A 144 -7.34 22.78 -19.63
N GLY A 145 -6.91 23.46 -20.69
CA GLY A 145 -7.57 23.47 -22.00
C GLY A 145 -7.31 22.16 -22.77
N GLY A 146 -8.26 21.28 -22.76
CA GLY A 146 -8.16 19.91 -23.28
C GLY A 146 -8.68 18.92 -22.26
N THR A 147 -8.02 17.77 -22.10
CA THR A 147 -8.27 16.85 -20.97
C THR A 147 -7.00 16.75 -20.13
N PRO A 148 -6.64 17.80 -19.36
CA PRO A 148 -5.45 17.77 -18.56
C PRO A 148 -5.73 16.92 -17.32
N LEU A 149 -4.95 15.89 -17.14
CA LEU A 149 -5.02 15.07 -15.95
C LEU A 149 -3.65 14.91 -15.34
N LEU A 150 -3.65 14.74 -14.05
CA LEU A 150 -2.48 14.22 -13.36
C LEU A 150 -2.56 12.71 -13.40
N SER A 151 -1.48 12.08 -13.79
CA SER A 151 -1.30 10.64 -13.61
C SER A 151 -0.26 10.44 -12.51
N TYR A 152 -0.57 9.63 -11.53
CA TYR A 152 0.31 9.43 -10.38
C TYR A 152 0.45 7.96 -10.01
N PHE A 153 1.65 7.62 -9.56
CA PHE A 153 1.95 6.31 -9.02
C PHE A 153 1.80 6.35 -7.50
N SER A 154 0.84 5.57 -6.99
CA SER A 154 0.39 5.66 -5.61
C SER A 154 0.64 4.41 -4.81
N PHE A 155 0.86 4.59 -3.51
CA PHE A 155 0.76 3.55 -2.50
C PHE A 155 -0.60 3.63 -1.81
N ASN A 156 -1.33 2.51 -1.80
CA ASN A 156 -2.62 2.43 -1.12
C ASN A 156 -2.56 1.56 0.13
N LYS A 157 -3.50 1.78 1.03
CA LYS A 157 -3.69 0.96 2.22
C LYS A 157 -4.19 -0.42 1.81
N VAL A 158 -3.80 -1.43 2.56
CA VAL A 158 -4.44 -2.75 2.51
C VAL A 158 -5.81 -2.63 3.15
N GLU A 159 -6.80 -3.32 2.59
CA GLU A 159 -8.17 -3.32 3.14
C GLU A 159 -8.21 -4.02 4.50
N ASP A 160 -9.01 -3.48 5.41
CA ASP A 160 -9.20 -4.06 6.73
C ASP A 160 -10.16 -5.26 6.69
N ILE A 161 -9.92 -6.19 7.60
CA ILE A 161 -10.72 -7.39 7.74
C ILE A 161 -11.89 -7.10 8.68
N THR A 162 -13.10 -7.06 8.12
CA THR A 162 -14.33 -6.78 8.87
C THR A 162 -15.16 -8.03 9.18
N LYS A 163 -15.07 -9.07 8.34
CA LYS A 163 -15.82 -10.33 8.46
C LYS A 163 -14.89 -11.53 8.28
N SER A 164 -15.30 -12.69 8.82
CA SER A 164 -14.49 -13.92 8.72
C SER A 164 -14.62 -14.63 7.36
N ASN A 165 -15.70 -14.38 6.63
CA ASN A 165 -15.96 -14.94 5.30
C ASN A 165 -15.46 -14.04 4.17
N GLN A 166 -14.43 -13.24 4.41
CA GLN A 166 -13.76 -12.40 3.43
C GLN A 166 -12.38 -12.96 3.14
N ASP A 167 -11.90 -12.74 1.92
CA ASP A 167 -10.51 -12.98 1.57
C ASP A 167 -9.64 -11.85 2.12
N ALA A 168 -8.40 -12.13 2.46
CA ALA A 168 -7.43 -11.10 2.80
C ALA A 168 -6.97 -10.37 1.53
N ASP A 169 -6.86 -9.05 1.60
CA ASP A 169 -6.37 -8.21 0.49
C ASP A 169 -4.84 -8.31 0.35
N ILE A 170 -4.35 -9.55 0.18
CA ILE A 170 -2.94 -9.88 0.03
C ILE A 170 -2.73 -10.91 -1.09
N PRO A 171 -1.57 -10.93 -1.76
CA PRO A 171 -1.24 -11.98 -2.71
C PRO A 171 -1.12 -13.35 -2.03
N PHE A 172 -1.46 -14.42 -2.75
CA PHE A 172 -1.42 -15.80 -2.24
C PHE A 172 -0.07 -16.18 -1.61
N ARG A 173 1.06 -15.62 -2.08
CA ARG A 173 2.41 -15.87 -1.54
C ARG A 173 2.60 -15.40 -0.10
N PHE A 174 1.73 -14.52 0.39
CA PHE A 174 1.74 -14.03 1.78
C PHE A 174 0.79 -14.80 2.70
N LEU A 175 -0.03 -15.72 2.19
CA LEU A 175 -0.97 -16.49 3.00
C LEU A 175 -0.27 -17.36 4.08
N PRO A 176 0.84 -18.07 3.77
CA PRO A 176 1.55 -18.84 4.81
C PRO A 176 2.03 -17.95 5.96
N CYS A 177 2.70 -16.85 5.65
CA CYS A 177 3.19 -15.95 6.70
C CYS A 177 2.08 -15.15 7.40
N LEU A 178 0.87 -15.06 6.83
CA LEU A 178 -0.29 -14.49 7.51
C LEU A 178 -0.78 -15.42 8.64
N SER A 179 -0.90 -16.73 8.37
CA SER A 179 -1.34 -17.73 9.36
C SER A 179 -0.30 -17.92 10.47
N THR A 180 0.98 -18.06 10.13
CA THR A 180 2.06 -18.18 11.12
C THR A 180 2.27 -16.89 11.92
N GLY A 181 2.14 -15.73 11.28
CA GLY A 181 2.20 -14.43 11.94
C GLY A 181 1.05 -14.22 12.92
N LEU A 182 -0.17 -14.65 12.56
CA LEU A 182 -1.31 -14.67 13.47
C LEU A 182 -1.05 -15.60 14.66
N ALA A 183 -0.60 -16.84 14.40
CA ALA A 183 -0.29 -17.81 15.44
C ALA A 183 0.76 -17.25 16.40
N TYR A 184 1.84 -16.65 15.89
CA TYR A 184 2.86 -15.99 16.71
C TYR A 184 2.27 -14.87 17.59
N LYS A 185 1.52 -13.94 17.00
CA LYS A 185 0.92 -12.82 17.77
C LYS A 185 -0.10 -13.31 18.81
N MET A 186 -0.84 -14.36 18.51
CA MET A 186 -1.79 -14.98 19.46
C MET A 186 -1.08 -15.78 20.54
N SER A 187 0.07 -16.42 20.26
CA SER A 187 0.83 -17.18 21.27
C SER A 187 1.26 -16.33 22.46
N ILE A 188 1.57 -15.06 22.24
CA ILE A 188 1.96 -14.11 23.28
C ILE A 188 0.79 -13.75 24.20
N LYS A 189 -0.43 -13.82 23.68
CA LYS A 189 -1.65 -13.42 24.39
C LYS A 189 -2.27 -14.58 25.19
N ARG A 190 -1.94 -15.81 24.84
CA ARG A 190 -2.55 -16.99 25.45
C ARG A 190 -1.73 -17.51 26.63
N PRO A 191 -2.34 -17.63 27.82
CA PRO A 191 -1.73 -18.35 28.94
C PRO A 191 -1.58 -19.84 28.60
N GLY A 192 -0.47 -20.46 28.99
CA GLY A 192 -0.22 -21.88 28.75
C GLY A 192 0.64 -22.20 27.53
N ILE A 193 0.94 -21.25 26.67
CA ILE A 193 1.89 -21.43 25.57
C ILE A 193 3.31 -21.21 26.11
N THR A 194 4.21 -22.16 25.86
CA THR A 194 5.59 -22.07 26.31
C THR A 194 6.36 -21.01 25.47
N SER A 195 7.35 -20.37 26.11
CA SER A 195 8.22 -19.41 25.43
C SER A 195 8.98 -20.04 24.26
N GLU A 196 9.31 -21.32 24.34
CA GLU A 196 9.96 -22.05 23.25
C GLU A 196 9.06 -22.15 22.01
N ARG A 197 7.77 -22.50 22.21
CA ARG A 197 6.80 -22.54 21.09
C ARG A 197 6.56 -21.17 20.49
N ALA A 198 6.45 -20.14 21.31
CA ALA A 198 6.32 -18.76 20.82
C ALA A 198 7.56 -18.32 20.01
N SER A 199 8.76 -18.71 20.44
CA SER A 199 10.00 -18.43 19.72
C SER A 199 10.08 -19.19 18.39
N MET A 200 9.64 -20.44 18.36
CA MET A 200 9.57 -21.24 17.13
C MET A 200 8.59 -20.64 16.12
N LEU A 201 7.40 -20.26 16.57
CA LEU A 201 6.40 -19.61 15.71
C LEU A 201 6.91 -18.26 15.17
N LYS A 202 7.65 -17.50 15.98
CA LYS A 202 8.29 -16.26 15.54
C LYS A 202 9.30 -16.52 14.42
N GLN A 203 10.16 -17.52 14.60
CA GLN A 203 11.16 -17.86 13.60
C GLN A 203 10.51 -18.30 12.28
N MET A 204 9.52 -19.20 12.33
CA MET A 204 8.76 -19.64 11.17
C MET A 204 8.13 -18.44 10.43
N TYR A 205 7.48 -17.54 11.16
CA TYR A 205 6.89 -16.33 10.60
C TYR A 205 7.93 -15.45 9.89
N GLU A 206 9.09 -15.21 10.52
CA GLU A 206 10.16 -14.37 9.94
C GLU A 206 10.77 -15.01 8.68
N GLU A 207 10.95 -16.32 8.65
CA GLU A 207 11.45 -17.07 7.51
C GLU A 207 10.45 -17.03 6.34
N GLU A 208 9.18 -17.29 6.59
CA GLU A 208 8.12 -17.25 5.57
C GLU A 208 7.89 -15.83 5.05
N LEU A 209 7.89 -14.82 5.93
CA LEU A 209 7.77 -13.42 5.53
C LEU A 209 8.95 -13.01 4.64
N THR A 210 10.16 -13.39 4.99
CA THR A 210 11.36 -13.12 4.19
C THR A 210 11.27 -13.80 2.82
N SER A 211 10.80 -15.03 2.77
CA SER A 211 10.58 -15.77 1.52
C SER A 211 9.53 -15.10 0.63
N ALA A 212 8.39 -14.69 1.23
CA ALA A 212 7.33 -13.98 0.51
C ALA A 212 7.81 -12.63 -0.04
N MET A 213 8.55 -11.86 0.76
CA MET A 213 9.15 -10.59 0.35
C MET A 213 10.18 -10.78 -0.78
N TYR A 214 10.95 -11.86 -0.74
CA TYR A 214 11.90 -12.15 -1.80
C TYR A 214 11.19 -12.49 -3.11
N ALA A 215 10.09 -13.23 -3.05
CA ALA A 215 9.26 -13.55 -4.22
C ALA A 215 8.55 -12.30 -4.79
N ASP A 216 8.28 -11.28 -3.95
CA ASP A 216 7.59 -10.05 -4.31
C ASP A 216 8.51 -8.95 -4.87
N LYS A 217 9.83 -9.17 -4.89
CA LYS A 217 10.77 -8.18 -5.42
C LYS A 217 10.59 -7.94 -6.91
N GLU A 218 10.61 -6.67 -7.29
CA GLU A 218 10.69 -6.29 -8.69
C GLU A 218 12.01 -6.80 -9.30
N ARG A 219 11.91 -7.51 -10.43
CA ARG A 219 13.05 -8.11 -11.12
C ARG A 219 13.58 -7.25 -12.27
N ALA A 220 13.47 -5.91 -12.14
CA ALA A 220 14.04 -5.00 -13.11
C ALA A 220 15.56 -4.86 -12.90
N SER A 221 16.33 -4.87 -13.99
CA SER A 221 17.76 -4.59 -13.93
C SER A 221 17.97 -3.10 -13.70
N LEU A 222 18.61 -2.71 -12.58
CA LEU A 222 19.00 -1.34 -12.32
C LEU A 222 20.29 -1.03 -13.09
N LEU A 223 20.16 -0.27 -14.18
CA LEU A 223 21.31 0.27 -14.90
C LEU A 223 21.68 1.64 -14.30
N ILE A 224 22.60 1.65 -13.36
CA ILE A 224 23.15 2.90 -12.79
C ILE A 224 24.15 3.47 -13.78
N LYS A 225 23.78 4.52 -14.51
CA LYS A 225 24.73 5.30 -15.31
C LYS A 225 25.27 6.45 -14.45
N PRO A 226 26.59 6.51 -14.15
CA PRO A 226 27.14 7.69 -13.48
C PRO A 226 27.02 8.89 -14.42
N SER A 227 26.31 9.93 -14.00
CA SER A 227 26.28 11.19 -14.72
C SER A 227 27.38 12.09 -14.18
N PHE A 228 28.45 12.23 -14.93
CA PHE A 228 29.41 13.27 -14.68
C PHE A 228 28.84 14.58 -15.24
N ARG A 229 28.50 15.53 -14.38
CA ARG A 229 28.37 16.94 -14.80
C ARG A 229 29.77 17.49 -14.98
N LEU A 230 30.17 17.77 -16.24
CA LEU A 230 31.28 18.65 -16.58
C LEU A 230 30.83 20.10 -16.37
#